data_5d645f453314010281b14916eb5a8a2a
#
_entry.id   5d645f453314010281b14916eb5a8a2a
#
_cell.length_a   1.000
_cell.length_b   1.000
_cell.length_c   1.000
_cell.angle_alpha   90.00
_cell.angle_beta   90.00
_cell.angle_gamma   90.00
#
_symmetry.space_group_name_H-M   'P 1'
#
loop_
_entity.id
_entity.type
_entity.pdbx_description
1 polymer ?
#
loop_
_entity_poly.entity_id
_entity_poly.type
_entity_poly.pdbx_seq_one_letter_code
_entity_poly.pdbx_strand_id
1 'polypeptide(L)'
;QLRIVLENLLNNARRFSNDASKPIEVSITRREDQAVLSVRDYGVGIATEEQDMIFEPFYQIDKSRFRDSNHYGLGLNLCRTIIEAHDGNLRVESEEGSGSTFFLEIPMNLQSKD
;
A
#
# COMPACT_ATOMS: atom_id res chain seq x y z
N GLN A 1 14.24 2.36 5.50
CA GLN A 1 13.47 2.67 4.27
C GLN A 1 12.21 1.83 4.18
N LEU A 2 12.34 0.54 4.38
CA LEU A 2 11.15 -0.31 4.33
C LEU A 2 10.17 0.04 5.43
N ARG A 3 10.67 0.53 6.53
CA ARG A 3 9.81 0.97 7.61
C ARG A 3 8.92 2.12 7.17
N ILE A 4 9.45 3.03 6.38
CA ILE A 4 8.65 4.16 5.87
C ILE A 4 7.53 3.62 4.99
N VAL A 5 7.84 2.64 4.15
CA VAL A 5 6.82 2.07 3.28
C VAL A 5 5.72 1.42 4.11
N LEU A 6 6.10 0.62 5.08
CA LEU A 6 5.12 -0.08 5.89
C LEU A 6 4.26 0.92 6.66
N GLU A 7 4.86 1.95 7.23
CA GLU A 7 4.10 2.94 7.96
C GLU A 7 3.10 3.65 7.05
N ASN A 8 3.51 3.94 5.83
CA ASN A 8 2.59 4.58 4.89
C ASN A 8 1.43 3.66 4.52
N LEU A 9 1.72 2.39 4.28
CA LEU A 9 0.65 1.45 3.94
C LEU A 9 -0.32 1.28 5.09
N LEU A 10 0.19 1.20 6.31
CA LEU A 10 -0.68 1.07 7.47
C LEU A 10 -1.51 2.33 7.68
N ASN A 11 -0.92 3.49 7.49
CA ASN A 11 -1.66 4.73 7.64
C ASN A 11 -2.74 4.86 6.58
N ASN A 12 -2.46 4.42 5.36
CA ASN A 12 -3.48 4.43 4.31
C ASN A 12 -4.62 3.49 4.66
N ALA A 13 -4.28 2.30 5.14
CA ALA A 13 -5.33 1.34 5.49
C ALA A 13 -6.22 1.92 6.59
N ARG A 14 -5.61 2.59 7.55
CA ARG A 14 -6.37 3.18 8.62
C ARG A 14 -7.27 4.30 8.13
N ARG A 15 -6.75 5.11 7.20
CA ARG A 15 -7.51 6.24 6.68
C ARG A 15 -8.69 5.80 5.84
N PHE A 16 -8.53 4.76 5.04
CA PHE A 16 -9.59 4.30 4.16
C PHE A 16 -10.56 3.34 4.83
N SER A 17 -10.21 2.85 6.00
CA SER A 17 -11.08 1.92 6.71
C SER A 17 -12.29 2.66 7.24
N ASN A 18 -13.46 2.11 7.00
CA ASN A 18 -14.68 2.76 7.48
C ASN A 18 -15.47 1.86 8.42
N ASP A 19 -14.87 0.79 8.89
CA ASP A 19 -15.55 -0.12 9.82
C ASP A 19 -14.55 -0.54 10.87
N ALA A 20 -14.64 0.11 12.03
CA ALA A 20 -13.68 -0.15 13.09
C ALA A 20 -13.78 -1.57 13.65
N SER A 21 -14.87 -2.26 13.36
CA SER A 21 -15.00 -3.64 13.85
C SER A 21 -14.19 -4.62 13.03
N LYS A 22 -13.68 -4.21 11.89
CA LYS A 22 -12.89 -5.10 11.04
C LYS A 22 -11.44 -4.64 11.08
N PRO A 23 -10.57 -5.45 11.63
CA PRO A 23 -9.17 -5.04 11.77
C PRO A 23 -8.45 -5.02 10.44
N ILE A 24 -7.43 -4.20 10.37
CA ILE A 24 -6.50 -4.23 9.25
C ILE A 24 -5.70 -5.50 9.36
N GLU A 25 -5.55 -6.19 8.27
CA GLU A 25 -4.85 -7.47 8.26
C GLU A 25 -3.51 -7.32 7.58
N VAL A 26 -2.47 -7.76 8.25
CA VAL A 26 -1.12 -7.73 7.72
C VAL A 26 -0.63 -9.16 7.62
N SER A 27 -0.15 -9.54 6.45
CA SER A 27 0.36 -10.90 6.24
C SER A 27 1.71 -10.85 5.57
N ILE A 28 2.54 -11.82 5.87
CA ILE A 28 3.82 -11.99 5.20
C ILE A 28 3.91 -13.42 4.74
N THR A 29 4.16 -13.61 3.46
CA THR A 29 4.36 -14.94 2.92
C THR A 29 5.62 -14.96 2.09
N ARG A 30 6.12 -16.15 1.86
CA ARG A 30 7.28 -16.33 1.01
C ARG A 30 6.84 -17.05 -0.24
N ARG A 31 7.25 -16.51 -1.39
CA ARG A 31 6.96 -17.15 -2.66
C ARG A 31 8.25 -17.23 -3.44
N GLU A 32 8.76 -18.43 -3.56
CA GLU A 32 10.03 -18.64 -4.24
C GLU A 32 11.09 -17.75 -3.59
N ASP A 33 11.64 -16.82 -4.34
CA ASP A 33 12.68 -15.95 -3.82
C ASP A 33 12.17 -14.59 -3.39
N GLN A 34 10.88 -14.48 -3.17
CA GLN A 34 10.30 -13.20 -2.80
C GLN A 34 9.60 -13.28 -1.46
N ALA A 35 9.67 -12.19 -0.72
CA ALA A 35 8.82 -11.98 0.44
C ALA A 35 7.66 -11.11 -0.02
N VAL A 36 6.44 -11.52 0.30
CA VAL A 36 5.25 -10.77 -0.06
C VAL A 36 4.56 -10.33 1.22
N LEU A 37 4.52 -9.03 1.41
CA LEU A 37 3.80 -8.45 2.53
C LEU A 37 2.50 -7.88 2.00
N SER A 38 1.40 -8.17 2.68
CA SER A 38 0.13 -7.58 2.28
C SER A 38 -0.50 -6.84 3.44
N VAL A 39 -1.15 -5.72 3.12
CA VAL A 39 -1.88 -4.93 4.09
C VAL A 39 -3.29 -4.76 3.53
N ARG A 40 -4.25 -5.31 4.24
CA ARG A 40 -5.63 -5.28 3.78
C ARG A 40 -6.49 -4.45 4.71
N ASP A 41 -7.28 -3.57 4.12
CA ASP A 41 -8.32 -2.86 4.84
C ASP A 41 -9.68 -3.26 4.31
N TYR A 42 -10.71 -3.00 5.11
CA TYR A 42 -12.09 -3.31 4.75
C TYR A 42 -12.85 -2.00 4.62
N GLY A 43 -12.30 -1.10 3.85
CA GLY A 43 -12.86 0.23 3.70
C GLY A 43 -13.58 0.43 2.40
N VAL A 44 -13.46 1.64 1.89
CA VAL A 44 -14.27 2.04 0.74
C VAL A 44 -13.81 1.41 -0.58
N GLY A 45 -12.59 0.93 -0.62
CA GLY A 45 -12.06 0.39 -1.86
C GLY A 45 -11.67 1.50 -2.82
N ILE A 46 -11.11 1.10 -3.94
CA ILE A 46 -10.61 2.02 -4.96
C ILE A 46 -11.18 1.61 -6.30
N ALA A 47 -11.82 2.55 -6.97
CA ALA A 47 -12.39 2.28 -8.27
C ALA A 47 -11.30 1.84 -9.24
N THR A 48 -11.66 0.94 -10.14
CA THR A 48 -10.70 0.37 -11.07
C THR A 48 -9.95 1.44 -11.84
N GLU A 49 -10.67 2.45 -12.28
CA GLU A 49 -10.05 3.49 -13.10
C GLU A 49 -9.08 4.36 -12.32
N GLU A 50 -9.11 4.31 -10.99
CA GLU A 50 -8.17 5.07 -10.19
C GLU A 50 -6.98 4.27 -9.73
N GLN A 51 -7.04 2.95 -9.87
CA GLN A 51 -6.00 2.11 -9.26
C GLN A 51 -4.62 2.35 -9.87
N ASP A 52 -4.57 2.72 -11.14
CA ASP A 52 -3.29 3.03 -11.75
C ASP A 52 -2.80 4.41 -11.39
N MET A 53 -3.70 5.26 -10.94
CA MET A 53 -3.37 6.66 -10.69
C MET A 53 -2.91 6.91 -9.27
N ILE A 54 -3.24 6.02 -8.35
CA ILE A 54 -2.99 6.31 -6.94
C ILE A 54 -1.51 6.37 -6.60
N PHE A 55 -0.66 5.87 -7.48
CA PHE A 55 0.79 5.93 -7.24
C PHE A 55 1.42 7.16 -7.87
N GLU A 56 0.63 7.99 -8.52
CA GLU A 56 1.18 9.23 -9.07
C GLU A 56 1.33 10.27 -7.99
N PRO A 57 2.34 11.13 -8.08
CA PRO A 57 2.53 12.13 -7.05
C PRO A 57 1.33 13.06 -6.96
N PHE A 58 0.95 13.40 -5.75
CA PHE A 58 -0.11 14.35 -5.47
C PHE A 58 -1.50 13.88 -5.86
N TYR A 59 -1.64 12.63 -6.29
CA TYR A 59 -2.97 12.13 -6.63
C TYR A 59 -3.75 11.82 -5.37
N GLN A 60 -5.00 12.22 -5.34
CA GLN A 60 -5.92 11.93 -4.25
C GLN A 60 -7.21 11.38 -4.82
N ILE A 61 -7.68 10.29 -4.20
CA ILE A 61 -8.91 9.66 -4.65
C ILE A 61 -10.11 10.54 -4.35
N ASP A 62 -10.13 11.13 -3.17
CA ASP A 62 -11.26 11.96 -2.76
C ASP A 62 -10.68 13.13 -1.99
N LYS A 63 -10.49 14.21 -2.71
CA LYS A 63 -9.81 15.37 -2.14
C LYS A 63 -10.58 16.01 -1.00
N SER A 64 -11.89 15.89 -1.01
CA SER A 64 -12.67 16.52 0.04
C SER A 64 -12.59 15.74 1.34
N ARG A 65 -12.22 14.48 1.30
CA ARG A 65 -12.09 13.68 2.51
C ARG A 65 -10.75 13.88 3.20
N PHE A 66 -9.74 14.27 2.47
CA PHE A 66 -8.39 14.30 3.01
C PHE A 66 -7.84 15.71 2.97
N ARG A 67 -8.51 16.57 3.71
CA ARG A 67 -8.04 17.92 3.78
C ARG A 67 -6.78 18.07 4.55
N ASP A 68 -6.46 17.11 5.34
CA ASP A 68 -5.22 17.13 6.05
C ASP A 68 -4.10 17.12 5.07
N SER A 69 -3.35 18.15 5.07
CA SER A 69 -2.33 18.32 4.09
C SER A 69 -1.23 17.30 4.16
N ASN A 70 -1.21 16.52 5.21
CA ASN A 70 -0.13 15.55 5.35
C ASN A 70 -0.37 14.28 4.61
N HIS A 71 -1.52 14.14 3.95
CA HIS A 71 -1.89 12.85 3.44
C HIS A 71 -2.31 12.95 1.99
N TYR A 72 -1.41 13.39 1.17
CA TYR A 72 -1.65 13.45 -0.25
C TYR A 72 -1.01 12.26 -0.92
N GLY A 73 -1.10 12.20 -2.20
CA GLY A 73 -0.61 11.08 -2.94
C GLY A 73 0.87 10.83 -2.85
N LEU A 74 1.61 11.73 -2.20
CA LEU A 74 3.04 11.53 -2.08
C LEU A 74 3.41 10.26 -1.33
N GLY A 75 2.58 9.86 -0.38
CA GLY A 75 2.90 8.67 0.39
C GLY A 75 3.07 7.43 -0.47
N LEU A 76 2.11 7.16 -1.34
CA LEU A 76 2.18 5.97 -2.17
C LEU A 76 3.24 6.10 -3.26
N ASN A 77 3.41 7.28 -3.81
CA ASN A 77 4.45 7.48 -4.80
C ASN A 77 5.82 7.22 -4.19
N LEU A 78 6.05 7.72 -3.00
CA LEU A 78 7.31 7.51 -2.32
C LEU A 78 7.52 6.03 -2.00
N CYS A 79 6.47 5.35 -1.57
CA CYS A 79 6.57 3.92 -1.30
C CYS A 79 6.99 3.17 -2.55
N ARG A 80 6.39 3.48 -3.67
CA ARG A 80 6.72 2.80 -4.89
C ARG A 80 8.16 3.05 -5.29
N THR A 81 8.62 4.28 -5.14
CA THR A 81 9.98 4.62 -5.46
C THR A 81 10.97 3.83 -4.59
N ILE A 82 10.70 3.76 -3.30
CA ILE A 82 11.57 3.02 -2.39
C ILE A 82 11.60 1.55 -2.75
N ILE A 83 10.43 0.97 -3.00
CA ILE A 83 10.35 -0.45 -3.26
C ILE A 83 11.02 -0.80 -4.59
N GLU A 84 10.84 0.04 -5.58
CA GLU A 84 11.49 -0.22 -6.86
C GLU A 84 13.00 -0.09 -6.75
N ALA A 85 13.47 0.76 -5.87
CA ALA A 85 14.90 0.86 -5.62
C ALA A 85 15.45 -0.39 -4.95
N HIS A 86 14.58 -1.19 -4.35
CA HIS A 86 14.98 -2.48 -3.76
C HIS A 86 14.64 -3.64 -4.69
N ASP A 87 14.39 -3.34 -5.96
CA ASP A 87 14.04 -4.35 -6.97
C ASP A 87 12.74 -5.05 -6.66
N GLY A 88 11.89 -4.42 -5.91
CA GLY A 88 10.60 -4.96 -5.57
C GLY A 88 9.48 -4.35 -6.37
N ASN A 89 8.28 -4.66 -5.98
CA ASN A 89 7.09 -4.21 -6.67
C ASN A 89 6.01 -3.91 -5.64
N LEU A 90 5.27 -2.84 -5.89
CA LEU A 90 4.15 -2.45 -5.05
C LEU A 90 2.90 -2.41 -5.92
N ARG A 91 1.89 -3.18 -5.54
CA ARG A 91 0.66 -3.23 -6.32
C ARG A 91 -0.54 -3.24 -5.40
N VAL A 92 -1.70 -3.03 -5.97
CA VAL A 92 -2.94 -2.98 -5.21
C VAL A 92 -3.98 -3.86 -5.89
N GLU A 93 -4.81 -4.49 -5.07
CA GLU A 93 -6.02 -5.15 -5.51
C GLU A 93 -7.15 -4.56 -4.70
N SER A 94 -8.19 -4.11 -5.37
CA SER A 94 -9.25 -3.41 -4.67
C SER A 94 -10.54 -3.51 -5.43
N GLU A 95 -11.62 -3.41 -4.69
CA GLU A 95 -12.95 -3.40 -5.27
C GLU A 95 -13.76 -2.41 -4.46
N GLU A 96 -14.42 -1.49 -5.15
CA GLU A 96 -15.22 -0.50 -4.43
C GLU A 96 -16.21 -1.18 -3.52
N GLY A 97 -16.28 -0.71 -2.29
CA GLY A 97 -17.18 -1.25 -1.29
C GLY A 97 -16.64 -2.44 -0.53
N SER A 98 -15.51 -3.00 -0.94
CA SER A 98 -14.97 -4.20 -0.32
C SER A 98 -13.60 -4.01 0.30
N GLY A 99 -13.01 -2.84 0.13
CA GLY A 99 -11.71 -2.58 0.70
C GLY A 99 -10.58 -2.76 -0.28
N SER A 100 -9.38 -2.69 0.22
CA SER A 100 -8.18 -2.71 -0.60
C SER A 100 -7.10 -3.55 0.04
N THR A 101 -6.29 -4.19 -0.79
CA THR A 101 -5.10 -4.89 -0.32
C THR A 101 -3.91 -4.37 -1.10
N PHE A 102 -2.91 -3.89 -0.39
CA PHE A 102 -1.66 -3.49 -1.00
C PHE A 102 -0.65 -4.60 -0.81
N PHE A 103 0.03 -4.96 -1.88
CA PHE A 103 1.03 -6.02 -1.87
C PHE A 103 2.40 -5.45 -2.11
N LEU A 104 3.32 -5.79 -1.24
CA LEU A 104 4.69 -5.38 -1.31
C LEU A 104 5.54 -6.61 -1.58
N GLU A 105 6.13 -6.69 -2.75
CA GLU A 105 6.91 -7.86 -3.16
C GLU A 105 8.37 -7.47 -3.21
N ILE A 106 9.19 -8.16 -2.44
CA ILE A 106 10.61 -7.83 -2.34
C ILE A 106 11.42 -9.08 -2.57
N PRO A 107 12.43 -9.02 -3.45
CA PRO A 107 13.29 -10.19 -3.63
C PRO A 107 14.07 -10.46 -2.34
N MET A 108 14.19 -11.72 -2.03
CA MET A 108 14.99 -12.15 -0.90
C MET A 108 16.29 -12.70 -1.42
N ASN A 109 17.36 -12.05 -1.05
CA ASN A 109 18.65 -12.51 -1.48
C ASN A 109 19.26 -13.35 -0.37
N LEU A 110 18.98 -14.61 -0.40
CA LEU A 110 19.41 -15.49 0.68
C LEU A 110 20.90 -15.71 0.71
N GLN A 111 21.60 -15.30 -0.33
CA GLN A 111 23.03 -15.45 -0.33
C GLN A 111 23.75 -14.26 0.20
N SER A 112 23.01 -13.23 0.40
CA SER A 112 23.64 -12.04 0.74
C SER A 112 24.40 -12.11 2.01
N LYS A 113 24.16 -12.48 2.80
CA LYS A 113 24.86 -12.51 3.85
C LYS A 113 25.50 -11.59 4.25
N ASP A 114 25.49 -11.11 4.31
CA ASP A 114 26.27 -10.20 4.65
C ASP A 114 25.75 -9.26 5.04
#